data_870b532c5f684854a6e4d8025f9e1760
#
_entry.id   870b532c5f684854a6e4d8025f9e1760
#
_cell.length_a   1.000
_cell.length_b   1.000
_cell.length_c   1.000
_cell.angle_alpha   90.00
_cell.angle_beta   90.00
_cell.angle_gamma   90.00
#
_symmetry.space_group_name_H-M   'P 1'
#
loop_
_entity.id
_entity.type
_entity.pdbx_description
1 polymer ?
#
loop_
_entity_poly.entity_id
_entity_poly.type
_entity_poly.pdbx_seq_one_letter_code
_entity_poly.pdbx_strand_id
1 'polypeptide(L)'
;MRAKRMASRELPALRKVEITPNGTPRQYEMGGRSVTFVPLAIKRRSSSKVLVPPPGTTNIKVKSSFDLPIIRTLGKAFYWQHLVDSGQIENATALAHRFKLEAGWVAEVLRMTRLAPDIIQAIVDGRQPRHLNLHAVRGRQAEVPVDWQEQRVLFGFAA
;
A
#
# COMPACT_ATOMS: atom_id res chain seq x y z
N MET A 1 -16.42 49.94 -15.98
CA MET A 1 -15.50 48.99 -15.30
C MET A 1 -16.11 47.60 -15.31
N ARG A 2 -15.59 46.67 -16.12
CA ARG A 2 -16.09 45.30 -16.26
C ARG A 2 -15.33 44.37 -15.30
N ALA A 3 -16.00 43.80 -14.33
CA ALA A 3 -15.45 42.78 -13.43
C ALA A 3 -15.18 41.49 -14.22
N LYS A 4 -13.92 41.09 -14.25
CA LYS A 4 -13.42 39.87 -14.88
C LYS A 4 -13.82 38.67 -14.02
N ARG A 5 -14.82 37.90 -14.46
CA ARG A 5 -15.19 36.60 -13.86
C ARG A 5 -13.97 35.67 -13.93
N MET A 6 -13.43 35.31 -12.77
CA MET A 6 -12.47 34.24 -12.65
C MET A 6 -13.16 32.93 -13.00
N ALA A 7 -12.68 32.27 -14.04
CA ALA A 7 -13.13 30.93 -14.41
C ALA A 7 -12.80 29.95 -13.28
N SER A 8 -13.83 29.30 -12.77
CA SER A 8 -13.70 28.18 -11.83
C SER A 8 -12.91 27.07 -12.52
N ARG A 9 -11.73 26.79 -12.01
CA ARG A 9 -10.88 25.68 -12.47
C ARG A 9 -11.60 24.39 -12.06
N GLU A 10 -12.22 23.71 -13.01
CA GLU A 10 -12.81 22.38 -12.81
C GLU A 10 -11.71 21.43 -12.34
N LEU A 11 -11.84 20.99 -11.11
CA LEU A 11 -11.03 19.89 -10.56
C LEU A 11 -11.40 18.61 -11.32
N PRO A 12 -10.41 17.79 -11.72
CA PRO A 12 -10.70 16.52 -12.40
C PRO A 12 -11.62 15.68 -11.54
N ALA A 13 -12.67 15.17 -12.17
CA ALA A 13 -13.73 14.39 -11.54
C ALA A 13 -13.14 13.31 -10.62
N LEU A 14 -13.16 13.55 -9.34
CA LEU A 14 -12.87 12.56 -8.30
C LEU A 14 -13.91 11.44 -8.44
N ARG A 15 -13.48 10.32 -9.03
CA ARG A 15 -14.32 9.15 -9.25
C ARG A 15 -14.94 8.71 -7.92
N LYS A 16 -16.24 9.02 -7.79
CA LYS A 16 -17.22 8.46 -6.85
C LYS A 16 -16.70 8.13 -5.45
N VAL A 17 -16.52 9.19 -4.66
CA VAL A 17 -16.60 9.09 -3.20
C VAL A 17 -18.00 9.55 -2.84
N GLU A 18 -18.84 8.67 -2.36
CA GLU A 18 -20.15 9.00 -1.81
C GLU A 18 -19.96 9.20 -0.30
N ILE A 19 -20.13 10.46 0.13
CA ILE A 19 -20.06 10.83 1.54
C ILE A 19 -21.50 11.05 2.01
N THR A 20 -21.99 10.16 2.87
CA THR A 20 -23.32 10.28 3.47
C THR A 20 -23.20 10.55 4.96
N PRO A 21 -24.01 11.48 5.52
CA PRO A 21 -24.11 11.64 6.96
C PRO A 21 -24.60 10.32 7.59
N ASN A 22 -23.90 9.83 8.61
CA ASN A 22 -24.26 8.61 9.32
C ASN A 22 -24.57 8.91 10.79
N GLY A 23 -25.53 9.81 11.01
CA GLY A 23 -25.99 10.21 12.34
C GLY A 23 -26.11 11.73 12.51
N THR A 24 -26.53 12.15 13.69
CA THR A 24 -26.73 13.56 14.03
C THR A 24 -25.41 14.22 14.42
N PRO A 25 -25.06 15.39 13.87
CA PRO A 25 -23.91 16.17 14.31
C PRO A 25 -24.04 16.53 15.81
N ARG A 26 -22.92 16.45 16.52
CA ARG A 26 -22.85 16.83 17.95
C ARG A 26 -21.85 17.97 18.09
N GLN A 27 -22.28 19.01 18.84
CA GLN A 27 -21.40 20.12 19.21
C GLN A 27 -21.03 19.99 20.70
N TYR A 28 -19.77 20.20 21.00
CA TYR A 28 -19.26 20.25 22.37
C TYR A 28 -18.08 21.21 22.48
N GLU A 29 -17.82 21.70 23.66
CA GLU A 29 -16.65 22.54 23.93
C GLU A 29 -15.51 21.69 24.48
N MET A 30 -14.32 21.86 23.94
CA MET A 30 -13.11 21.19 24.38
C MET A 30 -11.96 22.19 24.43
N GLY A 31 -11.46 22.49 25.63
CA GLY A 31 -10.33 23.42 25.81
C GLY A 31 -10.64 24.85 25.34
N GLY A 32 -11.85 25.35 25.55
CA GLY A 32 -12.26 26.70 25.15
C GLY A 32 -12.51 26.88 23.64
N ARG A 33 -12.61 25.76 22.90
CA ARG A 33 -12.94 25.76 21.46
C ARG A 33 -14.24 24.99 21.21
N SER A 34 -15.10 25.54 20.38
CA SER A 34 -16.25 24.80 19.87
C SER A 34 -15.84 23.76 18.86
N VAL A 35 -16.19 22.50 19.08
CA VAL A 35 -15.89 21.35 18.22
C VAL A 35 -17.21 20.77 17.74
N THR A 36 -17.34 20.63 16.43
CA THR A 36 -18.48 19.95 15.81
C THR A 36 -18.03 18.57 15.29
N PHE A 37 -18.60 17.53 15.86
CA PHE A 37 -18.41 16.15 15.38
C PHE A 37 -19.50 15.80 14.39
N VAL A 38 -19.12 15.52 13.15
CA VAL A 38 -20.04 15.08 12.10
C VAL A 38 -19.73 13.62 11.75
N PRO A 39 -20.61 12.66 12.13
CA PRO A 39 -20.41 11.26 11.74
C PRO A 39 -20.65 11.10 10.24
N LEU A 40 -19.63 10.62 9.52
CA LEU A 40 -19.69 10.41 8.08
C LEU A 40 -19.44 8.95 7.73
N ALA A 41 -20.27 8.39 6.86
CA ALA A 41 -20.02 7.11 6.20
C ALA A 41 -19.39 7.36 4.81
N ILE A 42 -18.20 6.82 4.59
CA ILE A 42 -17.49 6.95 3.32
C ILE A 42 -17.47 5.59 2.63
N LYS A 43 -18.25 5.45 1.56
CA LYS A 43 -18.17 4.30 0.65
C LYS A 43 -17.14 4.57 -0.43
N ARG A 44 -16.07 3.78 -0.46
CA ARG A 44 -15.08 3.80 -1.54
C ARG A 44 -15.20 2.54 -2.38
N ARG A 45 -15.30 2.71 -3.70
CA ARG A 45 -14.95 1.67 -4.66
C ARG A 45 -13.48 1.87 -5.05
N SER A 46 -12.62 0.94 -4.58
CA SER A 46 -11.29 0.69 -5.14
C SER A 46 -10.34 1.89 -5.28
N SER A 47 -9.89 2.48 -4.18
CA SER A 47 -8.65 3.27 -4.17
C SER A 47 -8.02 3.34 -2.79
N SER A 48 -6.70 3.42 -2.75
CA SER A 48 -5.90 3.54 -1.53
C SER A 48 -6.35 4.71 -0.66
N LYS A 49 -6.45 4.49 0.65
CA LYS A 49 -6.72 5.56 1.61
C LYS A 49 -5.49 6.48 1.68
N VAL A 50 -5.62 7.70 1.18
CA VAL A 50 -4.62 8.74 1.44
C VAL A 50 -5.08 9.52 2.65
N LEU A 51 -4.37 9.38 3.76
CA LEU A 51 -4.54 10.23 4.93
C LEU A 51 -3.73 11.51 4.71
N VAL A 52 -4.42 12.62 4.47
CA VAL A 52 -3.79 13.94 4.40
C VAL A 52 -3.82 14.52 5.82
N PRO A 53 -2.66 14.73 6.48
CA PRO A 53 -2.63 15.37 7.78
C PRO A 53 -3.08 16.84 7.66
N PRO A 54 -3.69 17.42 8.69
CA PRO A 54 -4.04 18.83 8.70
C PRO A 54 -2.80 19.71 8.49
N PRO A 55 -2.94 20.88 7.82
CA PRO A 55 -1.83 21.81 7.68
C PRO A 55 -1.35 22.26 9.07
N GLY A 56 -0.03 22.17 9.29
CA GLY A 56 0.61 22.50 10.58
C GLY A 56 0.97 21.33 11.47
N THR A 57 0.67 20.09 11.09
CA THR A 57 1.11 18.90 11.83
C THR A 57 2.48 18.45 11.35
N THR A 58 3.52 19.15 11.79
CA THR A 58 4.90 18.67 11.65
C THR A 58 5.15 17.57 12.68
N ASN A 59 5.66 16.43 12.22
CA ASN A 59 6.12 15.29 13.04
C ASN A 59 5.04 14.45 13.75
N ILE A 60 4.17 13.79 12.98
CA ILE A 60 3.71 12.50 13.44
C ILE A 60 4.90 11.55 13.30
N LYS A 61 5.56 11.20 14.42
CA LYS A 61 6.43 10.01 14.47
C LYS A 61 5.60 8.86 13.94
N VAL A 62 5.86 8.46 12.70
CA VAL A 62 5.18 7.33 12.10
C VAL A 62 5.61 6.13 12.91
N LYS A 63 4.73 5.64 13.79
CA LYS A 63 4.87 4.28 14.31
C LYS A 63 5.12 3.39 13.10
N SER A 64 6.20 2.63 13.14
CA SER A 64 6.49 1.58 12.17
C SER A 64 5.21 0.77 11.97
N SER A 65 4.53 0.95 10.86
CA SER A 65 3.32 0.20 10.58
C SER A 65 3.73 -0.99 9.74
N PHE A 66 3.75 -2.16 10.36
CA PHE A 66 3.96 -3.41 9.65
C PHE A 66 2.91 -3.58 8.57
N ASP A 67 3.34 -3.73 7.33
CA ASP A 67 2.44 -4.10 6.23
C ASP A 67 2.22 -5.62 6.26
N LEU A 68 1.24 -6.05 7.03
CA LEU A 68 0.92 -7.47 7.20
C LEU A 68 0.64 -8.20 5.86
N PRO A 69 -0.05 -7.62 4.87
CA PRO A 69 -0.17 -8.18 3.54
C PRO A 69 1.17 -8.53 2.88
N ILE A 70 2.15 -7.62 2.90
CA ILE A 70 3.48 -7.89 2.32
C ILE A 70 4.18 -8.99 3.12
N ILE A 71 4.24 -8.87 4.45
CA ILE A 71 4.93 -9.82 5.32
C ILE A 71 4.36 -11.24 5.16
N ARG A 72 3.04 -11.38 5.13
CA ARG A 72 2.39 -12.69 4.92
C ARG A 72 2.69 -13.28 3.55
N THR A 73 2.71 -12.43 2.52
CA THR A 73 3.01 -12.88 1.16
C THR A 73 4.48 -13.23 1.01
N LEU A 74 5.37 -12.48 1.65
CA LEU A 74 6.80 -12.78 1.69
C LEU A 74 7.08 -14.11 2.40
N GLY A 75 6.49 -14.34 3.57
CA GLY A 75 6.59 -15.63 4.26
C GLY A 75 6.08 -16.80 3.41
N LYS A 76 4.98 -16.59 2.67
CA LYS A 76 4.47 -17.57 1.71
C LYS A 76 5.45 -17.80 0.55
N ALA A 77 6.09 -16.76 0.04
CA ALA A 77 7.07 -16.85 -1.03
C ALA A 77 8.26 -17.75 -0.63
N PHE A 78 8.85 -17.52 0.54
CA PHE A 78 9.96 -18.32 1.04
C PHE A 78 9.53 -19.75 1.37
N TYR A 79 8.36 -19.96 1.94
CA TYR A 79 7.84 -21.30 2.17
C TYR A 79 7.63 -22.07 0.87
N TRP A 80 7.08 -21.45 -0.16
CA TRP A 80 6.89 -22.08 -1.45
C TRP A 80 8.21 -22.35 -2.17
N GLN A 81 9.15 -21.42 -2.09
CA GLN A 81 10.49 -21.63 -2.61
C GLN A 81 11.14 -22.85 -1.94
N HIS A 82 11.02 -22.98 -0.62
CA HIS A 82 11.54 -24.12 0.10
C HIS A 82 10.91 -25.46 -0.36
N LEU A 83 9.59 -25.47 -0.65
CA LEU A 83 8.93 -26.68 -1.18
C LEU A 83 9.49 -27.09 -2.54
N VAL A 84 9.84 -26.14 -3.38
CA VAL A 84 10.46 -26.40 -4.70
C VAL A 84 11.91 -26.84 -4.52
N ASP A 85 12.70 -26.12 -3.74
CA ASP A 85 14.13 -26.40 -3.52
C ASP A 85 14.37 -27.75 -2.84
N SER A 86 13.46 -28.16 -1.95
CA SER A 86 13.51 -29.49 -1.29
C SER A 86 12.98 -30.63 -2.16
N GLY A 87 12.50 -30.35 -3.37
CA GLY A 87 11.94 -31.35 -4.26
C GLY A 87 10.58 -31.93 -3.84
N GLN A 88 9.93 -31.33 -2.83
CA GLN A 88 8.57 -31.72 -2.42
C GLN A 88 7.52 -31.33 -3.49
N ILE A 89 7.80 -30.31 -4.23
CA ILE A 89 7.02 -29.86 -5.39
C ILE A 89 7.99 -29.57 -6.53
N GLU A 90 7.71 -30.10 -7.70
CA GLU A 90 8.62 -30.07 -8.83
C GLU A 90 8.92 -28.64 -9.35
N ASN A 91 7.87 -27.80 -9.42
CA ASN A 91 8.00 -26.45 -9.98
C ASN A 91 6.83 -25.54 -9.57
N ALA A 92 6.90 -24.27 -9.99
CA ALA A 92 5.86 -23.28 -9.71
C ALA A 92 4.49 -23.65 -10.29
N THR A 93 4.43 -24.33 -11.42
CA THR A 93 3.16 -24.77 -12.05
C THR A 93 2.51 -25.87 -11.22
N ALA A 94 3.30 -26.87 -10.80
CA ALA A 94 2.83 -27.93 -9.90
C ALA A 94 2.34 -27.37 -8.56
N LEU A 95 3.02 -26.34 -8.05
CA LEU A 95 2.63 -25.63 -6.84
C LEU A 95 1.27 -24.90 -7.01
N ALA A 96 1.09 -24.19 -8.13
CA ALA A 96 -0.17 -23.54 -8.45
C ALA A 96 -1.32 -24.55 -8.53
N HIS A 97 -1.10 -25.68 -9.19
CA HIS A 97 -2.09 -26.74 -9.31
C HIS A 97 -2.44 -27.36 -7.94
N ARG A 98 -1.41 -27.70 -7.13
CA ARG A 98 -1.59 -28.30 -5.79
C ARG A 98 -2.41 -27.40 -4.86
N PHE A 99 -2.17 -26.10 -4.88
CA PHE A 99 -2.86 -25.14 -4.02
C PHE A 99 -4.10 -24.51 -4.66
N LYS A 100 -4.47 -24.93 -5.89
CA LYS A 100 -5.60 -24.39 -6.67
C LYS A 100 -5.52 -22.89 -6.85
N LEU A 101 -4.34 -22.41 -7.22
CA LEU A 101 -4.02 -20.99 -7.40
C LEU A 101 -3.73 -20.70 -8.87
N GLU A 102 -3.85 -19.43 -9.25
CA GLU A 102 -3.47 -18.98 -10.57
C GLU A 102 -1.93 -18.98 -10.71
N ALA A 103 -1.42 -19.57 -11.80
CA ALA A 103 0.02 -19.76 -12.01
C ALA A 103 0.79 -18.44 -12.07
N GLY A 104 0.20 -17.40 -12.69
CA GLY A 104 0.77 -16.06 -12.75
C GLY A 104 0.96 -15.45 -11.38
N TRP A 105 -0.04 -15.61 -10.50
CA TRP A 105 0.07 -15.13 -9.12
C TRP A 105 1.17 -15.87 -8.33
N VAL A 106 1.29 -17.18 -8.50
CA VAL A 106 2.35 -17.98 -7.86
C VAL A 106 3.73 -17.52 -8.32
N ALA A 107 3.90 -17.27 -9.63
CA ALA A 107 5.16 -16.79 -10.18
C ALA A 107 5.52 -15.40 -9.65
N GLU A 108 4.54 -14.49 -9.52
CA GLU A 108 4.75 -13.16 -8.92
C GLU A 108 5.18 -13.26 -7.45
N VAL A 109 4.57 -14.16 -6.68
CA VAL A 109 4.91 -14.36 -5.27
C VAL A 109 6.31 -14.97 -5.14
N LEU A 110 6.66 -15.99 -5.92
CA LEU A 110 8.00 -16.59 -5.90
C LEU A 110 9.09 -15.57 -6.26
N ARG A 111 8.83 -14.61 -7.16
CA ARG A 111 9.80 -13.55 -7.46
C ARG A 111 10.17 -12.70 -6.24
N MET A 112 9.30 -12.59 -5.25
CA MET A 112 9.60 -11.84 -4.02
C MET A 112 10.79 -12.43 -3.24
N THR A 113 11.14 -13.68 -3.44
CA THR A 113 12.34 -14.28 -2.83
C THR A 113 13.66 -13.72 -3.38
N ARG A 114 13.61 -13.03 -4.54
CA ARG A 114 14.77 -12.40 -5.18
C ARG A 114 14.98 -10.93 -4.77
N LEU A 115 14.18 -10.42 -3.84
CA LEU A 115 14.38 -9.09 -3.32
C LEU A 115 15.70 -8.98 -2.57
N ALA A 116 16.30 -7.80 -2.60
CA ALA A 116 17.51 -7.52 -1.84
C ALA A 116 17.28 -7.79 -0.34
N PRO A 117 18.25 -8.40 0.36
CA PRO A 117 18.08 -8.79 1.77
C PRO A 117 17.76 -7.62 2.69
N ASP A 118 18.32 -6.46 2.45
CA ASP A 118 18.07 -5.24 3.22
C ASP A 118 16.63 -4.70 3.00
N ILE A 119 16.09 -4.86 1.79
CA ILE A 119 14.68 -4.53 1.50
C ILE A 119 13.75 -5.48 2.26
N ILE A 120 14.06 -6.79 2.25
CA ILE A 120 13.31 -7.80 2.99
C ILE A 120 13.34 -7.46 4.49
N GLN A 121 14.53 -7.16 5.03
CA GLN A 121 14.69 -6.80 6.43
C GLN A 121 13.88 -5.55 6.80
N ALA A 122 13.94 -4.52 5.96
CA ALA A 122 13.16 -3.29 6.19
C ALA A 122 11.65 -3.53 6.18
N ILE A 123 11.15 -4.42 5.33
CA ILE A 123 9.74 -4.84 5.30
C ILE A 123 9.36 -5.56 6.60
N VAL A 124 10.19 -6.50 7.05
CA VAL A 124 9.94 -7.26 8.29
C VAL A 124 9.98 -6.36 9.52
N ASP A 125 10.86 -5.36 9.53
CA ASP A 125 10.97 -4.38 10.62
C ASP A 125 9.93 -3.25 10.56
N GLY A 126 9.09 -3.21 9.51
CA GLY A 126 8.12 -2.12 9.30
C GLY A 126 8.79 -0.77 9.00
N ARG A 127 10.01 -0.78 8.45
CA ARG A 127 10.81 0.40 8.07
C ARG A 127 10.75 0.71 6.58
N GLN A 128 9.93 -0.02 5.82
CA GLN A 128 9.78 0.20 4.38
C GLN A 128 9.19 1.59 4.07
N PRO A 129 9.57 2.19 2.94
CA PRO A 129 8.95 3.42 2.45
C PRO A 129 7.43 3.27 2.30
N ARG A 130 6.68 4.33 2.58
CA ARG A 130 5.20 4.30 2.56
C ARG A 130 4.57 3.94 1.21
N HIS A 131 5.26 4.24 0.13
CA HIS A 131 4.78 3.92 -1.21
C HIS A 131 5.03 2.45 -1.57
N LEU A 132 5.92 1.76 -0.86
CA LEU A 132 6.19 0.35 -1.08
C LEU A 132 5.01 -0.48 -0.57
N ASN A 133 4.26 -1.02 -1.50
CA ASN A 133 3.10 -1.85 -1.25
C ASN A 133 3.24 -3.21 -1.94
N LEU A 134 2.32 -4.14 -1.63
CA LEU A 134 2.36 -5.49 -2.17
C LEU A 134 2.35 -5.53 -3.72
N HIS A 135 1.66 -4.59 -4.39
CA HIS A 135 1.63 -4.55 -5.86
C HIS A 135 2.97 -4.13 -6.45
N ALA A 136 3.68 -3.18 -5.81
CA ALA A 136 5.02 -2.77 -6.22
C ALA A 136 6.01 -3.93 -6.09
N VAL A 137 6.04 -4.58 -4.93
CA VAL A 137 6.96 -5.69 -4.63
C VAL A 137 6.73 -6.92 -5.54
N ARG A 138 5.48 -7.13 -5.98
CA ARG A 138 5.13 -8.20 -6.93
C ARG A 138 5.42 -7.86 -8.39
N GLY A 139 5.85 -6.64 -8.69
CA GLY A 139 6.13 -6.20 -10.06
C GLY A 139 4.88 -5.82 -10.87
N ARG A 140 3.76 -5.49 -10.22
CA ARG A 140 2.54 -5.05 -10.92
C ARG A 140 2.50 -3.56 -11.25
N GLN A 141 3.33 -2.76 -10.60
CA GLN A 141 3.45 -1.32 -10.86
C GLN A 141 4.59 -1.03 -11.83
N ALA A 142 5.71 -1.74 -11.67
CA ALA A 142 6.86 -1.71 -12.53
C ALA A 142 7.55 -3.08 -12.45
N GLU A 143 8.27 -3.47 -13.49
CA GLU A 143 9.07 -4.69 -13.47
C GLU A 143 10.14 -4.56 -12.38
N VAL A 144 10.27 -5.60 -11.56
CA VAL A 144 11.27 -5.63 -10.48
C VAL A 144 12.59 -6.08 -11.08
N PRO A 145 13.64 -5.24 -11.07
CA PRO A 145 14.95 -5.59 -11.58
C PRO A 145 15.56 -6.81 -10.89
N VAL A 146 16.43 -7.53 -11.57
CA VAL A 146 17.20 -8.61 -10.97
C VAL A 146 18.34 -8.07 -10.12
N ASP A 147 18.91 -6.95 -10.52
CA ASP A 147 19.98 -6.26 -9.80
C ASP A 147 19.47 -5.61 -8.51
N TRP A 148 20.15 -5.89 -7.41
CA TRP A 148 19.73 -5.38 -6.09
C TRP A 148 19.93 -3.87 -5.94
N GLN A 149 20.88 -3.28 -6.64
CA GLN A 149 21.08 -1.84 -6.58
C GLN A 149 19.94 -1.10 -7.30
N GLU A 150 19.54 -1.61 -8.45
CA GLU A 150 18.38 -1.09 -9.18
C GLU A 150 17.08 -1.27 -8.37
N GLN A 151 16.93 -2.39 -7.63
CA GLN A 151 15.81 -2.58 -6.72
C GLN A 151 15.78 -1.51 -5.62
N ARG A 152 16.94 -1.16 -5.04
CA ARG A 152 17.01 -0.09 -4.02
C ARG A 152 16.57 1.24 -4.59
N VAL A 153 17.01 1.58 -5.79
CA VAL A 153 16.58 2.82 -6.47
C VAL A 153 15.08 2.79 -6.73
N LEU A 154 14.56 1.70 -7.30
CA LEU A 154 13.14 1.55 -7.65
C LEU A 154 12.23 1.68 -6.42
N PHE A 155 12.64 1.10 -5.30
CA PHE A 155 11.83 1.05 -4.08
C PHE A 155 12.15 2.18 -3.07
N GLY A 156 13.07 3.09 -3.41
CA GLY A 156 13.39 4.24 -2.56
C GLY A 156 14.25 3.87 -1.34
N PHE A 157 15.12 2.88 -1.47
CA PHE A 157 16.14 2.50 -0.49
C PHE A 157 17.54 2.98 -0.88
N ALA A 158 17.66 3.80 -1.92
CA ALA A 158 18.96 4.39 -2.27
C ALA A 158 19.50 5.21 -1.10
N ALA A 159 20.75 4.95 -0.75
CA ALA A 159 21.50 5.65 0.29
C ALA A 159 21.76 7.10 -0.09
#